data_868ccdd857d5408de65db3ce4e485bd0
#
_entry.id   868ccdd857d5408de65db3ce4e485bd0
#
_cell.length_a   1.000
_cell.length_b   1.000
_cell.length_c   1.000
_cell.angle_alpha   90.00
_cell.angle_beta   90.00
_cell.angle_gamma   90.00
#
_symmetry.space_group_name_H-M   'P 1'
#
loop_
_entity.id
_entity.type
_entity.pdbx_description
1 polymer ?
#
loop_
_entity_poly.entity_id
_entity_poly.type
_entity_poly.pdbx_seq_one_letter_code
_entity_poly.pdbx_strand_id
1 'polypeptide(L)'
;MKKKWQISRRRMLKGMGACIALPFLDAMAVPGLKSAYLPGKASPIRTAFLFMPNGVHADHWTPSVSGTDFEMTRQLLPLQDLKNDILVLGELMNRNSIFRGADGHYAKSASLLTCMPIKQTIGDNISSGGVSIDQVIASHVGDETLFPSLEYGLDRITTGVDINVGFTRLYGSSISWKTPSQPLSKEIDPRLAFDRLFRSFVPGNQTKEDPWKGSILDLVMEDAQDLKKNLGRADQDKLSEYLESIRSVEKRISNDANKEKFAANITPDIQRELLRVNQNIDEYVEVYGGVDVTEKTRLMLDIMALAFWSDASRVTTFMFGNSVSNRNFRFLDGVNGNHHSISHHMEKPETLEEYIRITAWHIEQYAYFLNKLKSIKEGDKTLLDNSMVMFTSDLRDGNRHSPRNLPIIVGGKGGGKLKTGQNIIFEKETPLANLYMTMLETMNIEENRFGDSTGTLSSITV
;
A
#
# COMPACT_ATOMS: atom_id res chain seq x y z
N MET A 1 24.18 19.91 -45.69
CA MET A 1 22.92 20.65 -45.81
C MET A 1 22.18 20.57 -44.48
N LYS A 2 22.15 21.66 -43.68
CA LYS A 2 21.43 21.69 -42.38
C LYS A 2 19.93 21.84 -42.63
N LYS A 3 19.13 20.90 -42.13
CA LYS A 3 17.66 20.97 -42.20
C LYS A 3 17.14 22.13 -41.36
N LYS A 4 16.54 23.13 -41.99
CA LYS A 4 16.00 24.39 -41.45
C LYS A 4 14.59 24.25 -40.84
N TRP A 5 14.27 23.17 -40.10
CA TRP A 5 12.90 22.91 -39.57
C TRP A 5 12.85 22.66 -38.10
N GLN A 6 13.77 23.22 -37.32
CA GLN A 6 13.63 23.23 -35.86
C GLN A 6 13.12 24.60 -35.40
N ILE A 7 11.87 24.66 -34.97
CA ILE A 7 11.28 25.84 -34.33
C ILE A 7 11.60 25.76 -32.85
N SER A 8 12.33 26.76 -32.31
CA SER A 8 12.67 26.80 -30.88
C SER A 8 11.43 27.12 -30.04
N ARG A 9 11.25 26.43 -28.92
CA ARG A 9 10.16 26.63 -27.95
C ARG A 9 9.92 28.10 -27.57
N ARG A 10 10.94 28.92 -27.52
CA ARG A 10 10.86 30.37 -27.19
C ARG A 10 10.20 31.25 -28.27
N ARG A 11 10.17 30.84 -29.53
CA ARG A 11 9.52 31.61 -30.59
C ARG A 11 8.02 31.36 -30.70
N MET A 12 7.51 30.26 -30.14
CA MET A 12 6.10 29.91 -30.17
C MET A 12 5.28 30.58 -29.04
N LEU A 13 5.94 31.13 -28.02
CA LEU A 13 5.31 31.75 -26.83
C LEU A 13 5.07 33.27 -26.97
N LYS A 14 5.31 33.88 -28.15
CA LYS A 14 5.09 35.32 -28.38
C LYS A 14 3.96 35.59 -29.36
N GLY A 15 2.78 35.06 -29.11
CA GLY A 15 1.62 35.39 -29.92
C GLY A 15 0.35 34.84 -29.31
N MET A 16 -0.41 35.75 -28.70
CA MET A 16 -1.81 35.61 -28.31
C MET A 16 -2.15 34.69 -27.12
N GLY A 17 -2.76 35.28 -26.12
CA GLY A 17 -3.21 34.70 -24.84
C GLY A 17 -4.33 33.66 -24.93
N ALA A 18 -4.02 32.51 -25.51
CA ALA A 18 -4.76 31.27 -25.34
C ALA A 18 -3.79 30.11 -25.56
N CYS A 19 -3.32 29.47 -24.49
CA CYS A 19 -2.58 28.22 -24.60
C CYS A 19 -3.55 27.07 -24.91
N ILE A 20 -3.69 26.72 -26.18
CA ILE A 20 -4.23 25.43 -26.59
C ILE A 20 -3.05 24.45 -26.53
N ALA A 21 -3.10 23.48 -25.63
CA ALA A 21 -2.17 22.36 -25.62
C ALA A 21 -2.41 21.54 -26.90
N LEU A 22 -1.51 21.67 -27.86
CA LEU A 22 -1.50 20.83 -29.06
C LEU A 22 -1.06 19.41 -28.66
N PRO A 23 -1.68 18.35 -29.22
CA PRO A 23 -1.19 16.99 -29.05
C PRO A 23 0.25 16.90 -29.51
N PHE A 24 1.05 16.08 -28.84
CA PHE A 24 2.46 15.85 -29.17
C PHE A 24 2.54 15.33 -30.62
N LEU A 25 3.09 16.12 -31.51
CA LEU A 25 3.32 15.72 -32.89
C LEU A 25 4.70 15.05 -32.99
N ASP A 26 4.83 13.96 -33.76
CA ASP A 26 6.09 13.24 -33.99
C ASP A 26 7.26 14.14 -34.43
N ALA A 27 6.94 15.29 -35.05
CA ALA A 27 7.90 16.34 -35.42
C ALA A 27 8.51 17.10 -34.22
N MET A 28 7.98 16.93 -33.00
CA MET A 28 8.49 17.50 -31.72
C MET A 28 9.38 16.53 -30.96
N ALA A 29 9.47 15.28 -31.39
CA ALA A 29 10.34 14.28 -30.79
C ALA A 29 11.80 14.64 -31.04
N VAL A 30 12.56 14.91 -29.98
CA VAL A 30 14.02 14.99 -30.06
C VAL A 30 14.52 13.56 -30.31
N PRO A 31 15.27 13.26 -31.38
CA PRO A 31 15.80 11.93 -31.60
C PRO A 31 16.71 11.56 -30.42
N GLY A 32 16.32 10.58 -29.59
CA GLY A 32 17.09 10.11 -28.46
C GLY A 32 16.39 10.11 -27.11
N LEU A 33 15.21 10.74 -26.95
CA LEU A 33 14.41 10.62 -25.72
C LEU A 33 13.53 9.35 -25.80
N LYS A 34 14.17 8.21 -25.63
CA LYS A 34 13.49 6.97 -25.24
C LYS A 34 13.35 7.03 -23.73
N SER A 35 12.10 6.93 -23.25
CA SER A 35 11.72 6.75 -21.84
C SER A 35 12.23 7.83 -20.87
N ALA A 36 11.38 8.28 -19.96
CA ALA A 36 11.70 9.23 -18.88
C ALA A 36 12.76 8.70 -17.86
N TYR A 37 13.25 7.50 -18.05
CA TYR A 37 14.42 6.96 -17.37
C TYR A 37 15.68 7.44 -18.07
N LEU A 38 16.42 8.36 -17.46
CA LEU A 38 17.78 8.71 -17.87
C LEU A 38 18.62 7.43 -17.90
N PRO A 39 19.33 7.12 -19.02
CA PRO A 39 20.23 5.97 -19.04
C PRO A 39 21.26 6.10 -17.90
N GLY A 40 21.27 5.14 -16.96
CA GLY A 40 22.19 5.08 -15.85
C GLY A 40 21.60 5.32 -14.45
N LYS A 41 20.35 5.75 -14.32
CA LYS A 41 19.68 5.79 -12.99
C LYS A 41 18.91 4.49 -12.78
N ALA A 42 19.21 3.77 -11.69
CA ALA A 42 18.46 2.56 -11.33
C ALA A 42 16.97 2.89 -11.13
N SER A 43 16.10 1.98 -11.58
CA SER A 43 14.64 2.12 -11.34
C SER A 43 14.37 2.18 -9.84
N PRO A 44 13.46 3.04 -9.38
CA PRO A 44 13.12 3.11 -7.96
C PRO A 44 12.47 1.82 -7.48
N ILE A 45 12.74 1.45 -6.23
CA ILE A 45 12.10 0.32 -5.57
C ILE A 45 10.77 0.79 -5.00
N ARG A 46 9.70 -0.01 -5.20
CA ARG A 46 8.37 0.23 -4.65
C ARG A 46 8.04 -0.81 -3.60
N THR A 47 7.23 -0.42 -2.62
CA THR A 47 6.77 -1.33 -1.57
C THR A 47 5.25 -1.30 -1.44
N ALA A 48 4.67 -2.49 -1.31
CA ALA A 48 3.25 -2.66 -1.00
C ALA A 48 3.07 -3.62 0.17
N PHE A 49 2.13 -3.30 1.06
CA PHE A 49 1.75 -4.12 2.21
C PHE A 49 0.27 -4.48 2.09
N LEU A 50 -0.02 -5.75 1.77
CA LEU A 50 -1.36 -6.26 1.60
C LEU A 50 -1.75 -7.09 2.82
N PHE A 51 -2.78 -6.65 3.51
CA PHE A 51 -3.26 -7.25 4.75
C PHE A 51 -4.54 -8.04 4.55
N MET A 52 -4.52 -9.32 4.90
CA MET A 52 -5.69 -10.19 4.99
C MET A 52 -6.06 -10.38 6.48
N PRO A 53 -7.32 -10.11 6.89
CA PRO A 53 -7.75 -10.38 8.26
C PRO A 53 -7.95 -11.86 8.55
N ASN A 54 -8.09 -12.20 9.83
CA ASN A 54 -8.56 -13.49 10.33
C ASN A 54 -7.61 -14.69 10.12
N GLY A 55 -6.35 -14.49 9.71
CA GLY A 55 -5.35 -15.56 9.63
C GLY A 55 -5.53 -16.55 8.47
N VAL A 56 -4.81 -17.66 8.56
CA VAL A 56 -4.81 -18.78 7.59
C VAL A 56 -4.90 -20.10 8.35
N HIS A 57 -5.15 -21.20 7.63
CA HIS A 57 -4.97 -22.54 8.21
C HIS A 57 -3.52 -23.00 8.01
N ALA A 58 -2.80 -23.20 9.12
CA ALA A 58 -1.35 -23.41 9.12
C ALA A 58 -0.87 -24.58 8.25
N ASP A 59 -1.56 -25.73 8.32
CA ASP A 59 -1.16 -26.96 7.60
C ASP A 59 -1.41 -26.86 6.09
N HIS A 60 -2.32 -25.99 5.67
CA HIS A 60 -2.61 -25.73 4.26
C HIS A 60 -1.90 -24.49 3.71
N TRP A 61 -1.19 -23.75 4.58
CA TRP A 61 -0.41 -22.58 4.21
C TRP A 61 1.09 -22.86 4.11
N THR A 62 1.67 -23.52 5.14
CA THR A 62 3.12 -23.61 5.28
C THR A 62 3.70 -24.73 4.44
N PRO A 63 4.55 -24.45 3.43
CA PRO A 63 5.29 -25.50 2.74
C PRO A 63 6.20 -26.27 3.70
N SER A 64 6.28 -27.58 3.54
CA SER A 64 7.04 -28.45 4.44
C SER A 64 8.55 -28.45 4.19
N VAL A 65 8.98 -28.06 2.97
CA VAL A 65 10.39 -28.07 2.55
C VAL A 65 10.91 -26.65 2.47
N SER A 66 12.05 -26.38 3.11
CA SER A 66 12.77 -25.11 3.00
C SER A 66 13.65 -25.11 1.73
N GLY A 67 13.90 -23.93 1.17
CA GLY A 67 14.72 -23.73 -0.03
C GLY A 67 13.89 -23.64 -1.31
N THR A 68 14.48 -23.96 -2.45
CA THR A 68 13.88 -23.81 -3.78
C THR A 68 12.92 -24.93 -4.17
N ASP A 69 13.06 -26.11 -3.55
CA ASP A 69 12.35 -27.33 -3.94
C ASP A 69 11.00 -27.48 -3.21
N PHE A 70 10.51 -26.41 -2.57
CA PHE A 70 9.21 -26.43 -1.91
C PHE A 70 8.07 -26.58 -2.93
N GLU A 71 7.00 -27.23 -2.50
CA GLU A 71 5.75 -27.33 -3.25
C GLU A 71 4.74 -26.32 -2.73
N MET A 72 3.90 -25.81 -3.65
CA MET A 72 2.81 -24.92 -3.26
C MET A 72 1.78 -25.71 -2.47
N THR A 73 1.48 -25.24 -1.27
CA THR A 73 0.39 -25.79 -0.47
C THR A 73 -0.95 -25.39 -1.07
N ARG A 74 -2.01 -26.00 -0.58
CA ARG A 74 -3.35 -25.83 -1.12
C ARG A 74 -3.81 -24.35 -1.15
N GLN A 75 -3.48 -23.58 -0.13
CA GLN A 75 -3.82 -22.15 -0.08
C GLN A 75 -2.91 -21.29 -0.98
N LEU A 76 -1.72 -21.78 -1.31
CA LEU A 76 -0.74 -21.05 -2.14
C LEU A 76 -0.78 -21.44 -3.63
N LEU A 77 -1.59 -22.42 -4.03
CA LEU A 77 -1.70 -22.87 -5.43
C LEU A 77 -1.88 -21.74 -6.44
N PRO A 78 -2.64 -20.64 -6.17
CA PRO A 78 -2.78 -19.53 -7.12
C PRO A 78 -1.45 -18.83 -7.46
N LEU A 79 -0.38 -19.04 -6.67
CA LEU A 79 0.95 -18.49 -6.91
C LEU A 79 1.89 -19.43 -7.67
N GLN A 80 1.42 -20.58 -8.16
CA GLN A 80 2.27 -21.61 -8.78
C GLN A 80 3.15 -21.03 -9.92
N ASP A 81 2.58 -20.20 -10.80
CA ASP A 81 3.28 -19.59 -11.94
C ASP A 81 4.21 -18.42 -11.51
N LEU A 82 4.08 -17.97 -10.27
CA LEU A 82 4.85 -16.91 -9.65
C LEU A 82 5.89 -17.43 -8.66
N LYS A 83 6.08 -18.77 -8.56
CA LYS A 83 6.97 -19.40 -7.59
C LYS A 83 8.37 -18.77 -7.57
N ASN A 84 8.92 -18.48 -8.74
CA ASN A 84 10.26 -17.90 -8.89
C ASN A 84 10.34 -16.40 -8.54
N ASP A 85 9.21 -15.73 -8.35
CA ASP A 85 9.12 -14.30 -8.08
C ASP A 85 8.73 -13.99 -6.64
N ILE A 86 8.56 -15.02 -5.80
CA ILE A 86 8.13 -14.87 -4.40
C ILE A 86 9.09 -15.51 -3.41
N LEU A 87 9.02 -15.01 -2.17
CA LEU A 87 9.55 -15.61 -0.95
C LEU A 87 8.39 -16.01 -0.06
N VAL A 88 8.35 -17.25 0.41
CA VAL A 88 7.47 -17.69 1.50
C VAL A 88 8.30 -17.72 2.77
N LEU A 89 7.88 -17.01 3.81
CA LEU A 89 8.66 -16.81 5.03
C LEU A 89 7.93 -17.41 6.24
N GLY A 90 8.59 -18.33 6.92
CA GLY A 90 8.08 -19.00 8.12
C GLY A 90 8.81 -18.57 9.39
N GLU A 91 8.14 -18.76 10.54
CA GLU A 91 8.62 -18.53 11.89
C GLU A 91 8.86 -17.05 12.26
N LEU A 92 8.38 -16.09 11.44
CA LEU A 92 8.38 -14.69 11.83
C LEU A 92 7.24 -14.38 12.81
N MET A 93 7.51 -13.55 13.80
CA MET A 93 6.61 -13.25 14.91
C MET A 93 6.50 -11.75 15.17
N ASN A 94 5.28 -11.25 15.38
CA ASN A 94 5.05 -9.94 15.99
C ASN A 94 4.88 -10.08 17.51
N ARG A 95 5.99 -10.13 18.26
CA ARG A 95 6.00 -10.35 19.71
C ARG A 95 5.24 -9.26 20.46
N ASN A 96 5.37 -8.01 20.02
CA ASN A 96 4.76 -6.86 20.68
C ASN A 96 3.24 -6.79 20.51
N SER A 97 2.66 -7.63 19.65
CA SER A 97 1.22 -7.80 19.52
C SER A 97 0.60 -8.75 20.56
N ILE A 98 1.42 -9.40 21.39
CA ILE A 98 0.93 -10.25 22.47
C ILE A 98 0.42 -9.33 23.58
N PHE A 99 -0.88 -9.33 23.76
CA PHE A 99 -1.53 -8.57 24.81
C PHE A 99 -1.97 -9.48 25.96
N ARG A 100 -1.78 -9.04 27.21
CA ARG A 100 -2.28 -9.76 28.39
C ARG A 100 -3.77 -9.45 28.53
N GLY A 101 -4.62 -10.40 28.20
CA GLY A 101 -6.08 -10.26 28.25
C GLY A 101 -6.78 -10.92 27.08
N ALA A 102 -8.01 -10.53 26.82
CA ALA A 102 -8.91 -11.16 25.84
C ALA A 102 -8.77 -10.58 24.41
N ASP A 103 -7.70 -9.84 24.08
CA ASP A 103 -7.55 -9.30 22.73
C ASP A 103 -7.16 -10.38 21.73
N GLY A 104 -8.06 -10.64 20.77
CA GLY A 104 -7.81 -11.58 19.68
C GLY A 104 -7.26 -10.91 18.41
N HIS A 105 -7.58 -9.63 18.14
CA HIS A 105 -7.36 -8.99 16.85
C HIS A 105 -6.73 -7.59 16.93
N TYR A 106 -7.26 -6.68 17.77
CA TYR A 106 -6.94 -5.24 17.69
C TYR A 106 -5.46 -4.92 17.94
N ALA A 107 -4.84 -5.55 18.95
CA ALA A 107 -3.42 -5.35 19.23
C ALA A 107 -2.54 -5.89 18.09
N LYS A 108 -2.98 -6.96 17.44
CA LYS A 108 -2.21 -7.62 16.39
C LYS A 108 -2.22 -6.82 15.08
N SER A 109 -3.41 -6.36 14.66
CA SER A 109 -3.52 -5.56 13.44
C SER A 109 -2.90 -4.18 13.58
N ALA A 110 -3.17 -3.47 14.69
CA ALA A 110 -2.63 -2.13 14.91
C ALA A 110 -1.10 -2.10 15.05
N SER A 111 -0.50 -3.19 15.59
CA SER A 111 0.95 -3.31 15.72
C SER A 111 1.64 -3.99 14.53
N LEU A 112 0.90 -4.46 13.52
CA LEU A 112 1.45 -5.26 12.43
C LEU A 112 2.60 -4.57 11.72
N LEU A 113 2.39 -3.34 11.27
CA LEU A 113 3.41 -2.57 10.54
C LEU A 113 4.26 -1.67 11.45
N THR A 114 4.02 -1.62 12.77
CA THR A 114 4.86 -0.89 13.72
C THR A 114 5.79 -1.79 14.52
N CYS A 115 5.43 -3.05 14.71
CA CYS A 115 6.10 -3.99 15.61
C CYS A 115 6.31 -3.40 17.03
N MET A 116 5.38 -2.55 17.49
CA MET A 116 5.40 -1.92 18.80
C MET A 116 4.14 -2.24 19.59
N PRO A 117 4.21 -2.26 20.94
CA PRO A 117 3.02 -2.50 21.76
C PRO A 117 2.04 -1.32 21.65
N ILE A 118 0.77 -1.63 21.44
CA ILE A 118 -0.28 -0.61 21.41
C ILE A 118 -0.74 -0.21 22.79
N LYS A 119 -1.36 0.97 22.90
CA LYS A 119 -2.04 1.41 24.12
C LYS A 119 -3.45 0.84 24.19
N GLN A 120 -3.79 0.10 25.25
CA GLN A 120 -5.19 -0.29 25.47
C GLN A 120 -6.04 0.94 25.80
N THR A 121 -7.08 1.17 25.03
CA THR A 121 -8.04 2.25 25.26
C THR A 121 -9.38 1.93 24.62
N ILE A 122 -10.44 2.45 25.24
CA ILE A 122 -11.80 2.45 24.70
C ILE A 122 -12.20 3.82 24.12
N GLY A 123 -11.32 4.82 24.27
CA GLY A 123 -11.51 6.19 23.79
C GLY A 123 -10.75 6.50 22.49
N ASP A 124 -10.53 7.78 22.26
CA ASP A 124 -9.87 8.35 21.10
C ASP A 124 -8.35 8.54 21.29
N ASN A 125 -7.83 8.39 22.50
CA ASN A 125 -6.41 8.50 22.83
C ASN A 125 -5.64 7.23 22.45
N ILE A 126 -5.77 6.81 21.18
CA ILE A 126 -5.13 5.64 20.60
C ILE A 126 -3.63 5.83 20.45
N SER A 127 -2.88 4.72 20.49
CA SER A 127 -1.46 4.69 20.15
C SER A 127 -1.05 3.31 19.66
N SER A 128 -0.43 3.27 18.50
CA SER A 128 0.23 2.10 17.91
C SER A 128 1.64 1.87 18.46
N GLY A 129 2.10 2.72 19.37
CA GLY A 129 3.46 2.64 19.95
C GLY A 129 4.58 3.14 19.05
N GLY A 130 4.36 3.28 17.75
CA GLY A 130 5.39 3.72 16.80
C GLY A 130 4.82 4.18 15.45
N VAL A 131 5.69 4.64 14.59
CA VAL A 131 5.43 4.90 13.17
C VAL A 131 5.47 3.56 12.43
N SER A 132 4.55 3.33 11.48
CA SER A 132 4.56 2.10 10.70
C SER A 132 5.63 2.10 9.61
N ILE A 133 6.10 0.92 9.22
CA ILE A 133 7.21 0.75 8.25
C ILE A 133 6.92 1.43 6.90
N ASP A 134 5.68 1.37 6.41
CA ASP A 134 5.26 2.07 5.20
C ASP A 134 5.47 3.58 5.33
N GLN A 135 5.20 4.16 6.51
CA GLN A 135 5.39 5.59 6.76
C GLN A 135 6.86 5.96 7.02
N VAL A 136 7.65 5.06 7.60
CA VAL A 136 9.11 5.24 7.66
C VAL A 136 9.67 5.29 6.23
N ILE A 137 9.33 4.33 5.37
CA ILE A 137 9.74 4.35 3.95
C ILE A 137 9.25 5.62 3.26
N ALA A 138 7.97 5.98 3.43
CA ALA A 138 7.37 7.16 2.81
C ALA A 138 8.07 8.47 3.21
N SER A 139 8.60 8.56 4.43
CA SER A 139 9.36 9.73 4.89
C SER A 139 10.69 9.92 4.14
N HIS A 140 11.28 8.84 3.61
CA HIS A 140 12.54 8.89 2.87
C HIS A 140 12.36 9.06 1.35
N VAL A 141 11.31 8.44 0.77
CA VAL A 141 11.12 8.43 -0.69
C VAL A 141 9.98 9.34 -1.16
N GLY A 142 9.16 9.82 -0.26
CA GLY A 142 7.91 10.51 -0.59
C GLY A 142 8.09 11.91 -1.19
N ASP A 143 9.23 12.54 -0.96
CA ASP A 143 9.54 13.84 -1.58
C ASP A 143 9.86 13.73 -3.08
N GLU A 144 10.11 12.50 -3.58
CA GLU A 144 10.37 12.25 -4.99
C GLU A 144 9.10 11.95 -5.81
N THR A 145 7.95 11.76 -5.17
CA THR A 145 6.69 11.33 -5.78
C THR A 145 5.56 12.34 -5.55
N LEU A 146 4.44 12.18 -6.28
CA LEU A 146 3.27 13.04 -6.10
C LEU A 146 2.61 12.82 -4.73
N PHE A 147 2.57 11.56 -4.27
CA PHE A 147 2.06 11.17 -2.96
C PHE A 147 3.11 10.35 -2.22
N PRO A 148 3.46 10.70 -0.98
CA PRO A 148 4.42 9.94 -0.18
C PRO A 148 4.01 8.49 0.01
N SER A 149 2.72 8.26 0.25
CA SER A 149 2.11 6.94 0.40
C SER A 149 0.64 6.96 -0.01
N LEU A 150 0.08 5.77 -0.28
CA LEU A 150 -1.32 5.57 -0.63
C LEU A 150 -1.87 4.43 0.23
N GLU A 151 -2.95 4.72 0.95
CA GLU A 151 -3.62 3.77 1.83
C GLU A 151 -4.97 3.39 1.23
N TYR A 152 -5.15 2.10 0.95
CA TYR A 152 -6.33 1.55 0.30
C TYR A 152 -6.94 0.37 1.06
N GLY A 153 -8.18 0.05 0.78
CA GLY A 153 -8.85 -1.12 1.33
C GLY A 153 -10.26 -1.31 0.82
N LEU A 154 -10.97 -2.28 1.41
CA LEU A 154 -12.33 -2.62 0.99
C LEU A 154 -13.39 -2.24 2.03
N ASP A 155 -13.03 -2.11 3.31
CA ASP A 155 -13.97 -1.85 4.39
C ASP A 155 -13.87 -0.43 4.91
N ARG A 156 -15.01 0.17 5.22
CA ARG A 156 -15.09 1.47 5.93
C ARG A 156 -14.45 1.37 7.31
N ILE A 157 -14.03 2.52 7.84
CA ILE A 157 -13.57 2.61 9.23
C ILE A 157 -14.71 2.18 10.16
N THR A 158 -14.40 1.28 11.08
CA THR A 158 -15.34 0.84 12.13
C THR A 158 -15.02 1.62 13.41
N THR A 159 -16.03 2.31 13.93
CA THR A 159 -15.95 3.08 15.18
C THR A 159 -16.64 2.33 16.33
N GLY A 160 -16.57 2.88 17.53
CA GLY A 160 -17.15 2.32 18.74
C GLY A 160 -16.18 1.43 19.49
N VAL A 161 -16.68 0.78 20.53
CA VAL A 161 -15.90 -0.03 21.48
C VAL A 161 -16.29 -1.49 21.35
N ASP A 162 -15.31 -2.36 21.39
CA ASP A 162 -15.53 -3.77 21.66
C ASP A 162 -15.38 -4.01 23.16
N ILE A 163 -16.52 -4.07 23.83
CA ILE A 163 -16.58 -4.21 25.30
C ILE A 163 -16.05 -5.54 25.81
N ASN A 164 -16.03 -6.59 24.96
CA ASN A 164 -15.58 -7.91 25.35
C ASN A 164 -14.05 -7.94 25.57
N VAL A 165 -13.32 -7.09 24.84
CA VAL A 165 -11.86 -7.05 24.90
C VAL A 165 -11.32 -5.71 25.41
N GLY A 166 -12.17 -4.68 25.55
CA GLY A 166 -11.79 -3.37 26.10
C GLY A 166 -10.93 -2.54 25.13
N PHE A 167 -11.19 -2.64 23.84
CA PHE A 167 -10.51 -1.86 22.80
C PHE A 167 -11.48 -1.04 21.96
N THR A 168 -11.04 0.14 21.53
CA THR A 168 -11.71 0.85 20.44
C THR A 168 -11.53 0.10 19.13
N ARG A 169 -12.60 0.00 18.33
CA ARG A 169 -12.59 -0.67 17.01
C ARG A 169 -11.74 0.05 15.96
N LEU A 170 -11.34 1.29 16.23
CA LEU A 170 -10.44 2.06 15.36
C LEU A 170 -9.13 1.33 15.12
N TYR A 171 -8.58 0.62 16.10
CA TYR A 171 -7.36 -0.18 15.96
C TYR A 171 -7.43 -1.26 14.88
N GLY A 172 -8.61 -1.81 14.62
CA GLY A 172 -8.82 -2.80 13.58
C GLY A 172 -9.03 -2.22 12.18
N SER A 173 -9.09 -0.89 12.05
CA SER A 173 -9.45 -0.22 10.80
C SER A 173 -8.27 0.37 10.04
N SER A 174 -7.07 0.35 10.60
CA SER A 174 -5.84 0.82 9.95
C SER A 174 -4.63 -0.01 10.36
N ILE A 175 -3.72 -0.24 9.41
CA ILE A 175 -2.39 -0.81 9.65
C ILE A 175 -1.30 0.24 9.48
N SER A 176 -1.61 1.39 8.86
CA SER A 176 -0.68 2.47 8.55
C SER A 176 -0.80 3.59 9.59
N TRP A 177 0.33 4.00 10.15
CA TRP A 177 0.43 4.98 11.25
C TRP A 177 1.50 6.02 10.95
N LYS A 178 1.07 7.26 10.66
CA LYS A 178 1.99 8.38 10.38
C LYS A 178 2.77 8.82 11.62
N THR A 179 2.12 8.78 12.77
CA THR A 179 2.72 8.97 14.09
C THR A 179 2.15 7.90 15.03
N PRO A 180 2.71 7.71 16.23
CA PRO A 180 2.15 6.73 17.17
C PRO A 180 0.65 6.91 17.47
N SER A 181 0.11 8.12 17.34
CA SER A 181 -1.29 8.44 17.65
C SER A 181 -2.14 8.78 16.42
N GLN A 182 -1.56 8.76 15.22
CA GLN A 182 -2.25 9.15 13.99
C GLN A 182 -2.31 8.00 12.98
N PRO A 183 -3.38 7.19 12.98
CA PRO A 183 -3.63 6.23 11.92
C PRO A 183 -3.97 6.96 10.62
N LEU A 184 -3.59 6.39 9.48
CA LEU A 184 -3.98 6.89 8.18
C LEU A 184 -5.27 6.20 7.72
N SER A 185 -6.18 7.01 7.19
CA SER A 185 -7.44 6.53 6.62
C SER A 185 -7.21 5.96 5.24
N LYS A 186 -7.78 4.79 4.99
CA LYS A 186 -7.75 4.15 3.68
C LYS A 186 -8.88 4.63 2.79
N GLU A 187 -8.58 4.81 1.50
CA GLU A 187 -9.60 5.00 0.47
C GLU A 187 -10.17 3.63 0.06
N ILE A 188 -11.48 3.54 -0.07
CA ILE A 188 -12.19 2.30 -0.37
C ILE A 188 -13.05 2.37 -1.65
N ASP A 189 -13.14 3.55 -2.23
CA ASP A 189 -13.90 3.81 -3.45
C ASP A 189 -12.95 3.88 -4.66
N PRO A 190 -13.07 2.97 -5.63
CA PRO A 190 -12.20 2.97 -6.81
C PRO A 190 -12.25 4.28 -7.59
N ARG A 191 -13.43 4.94 -7.68
CA ARG A 191 -13.59 6.21 -8.40
C ARG A 191 -12.81 7.31 -7.70
N LEU A 192 -12.95 7.44 -6.37
CA LEU A 192 -12.25 8.46 -5.60
C LEU A 192 -10.73 8.21 -5.60
N ALA A 193 -10.31 6.94 -5.46
CA ALA A 193 -8.91 6.54 -5.54
C ALA A 193 -8.28 6.92 -6.89
N PHE A 194 -8.97 6.63 -7.99
CA PHE A 194 -8.53 6.96 -9.35
C PHE A 194 -8.51 8.47 -9.60
N ASP A 195 -9.59 9.16 -9.27
CA ASP A 195 -9.72 10.60 -9.52
C ASP A 195 -8.66 11.41 -8.75
N ARG A 196 -8.33 10.99 -7.54
CA ARG A 196 -7.26 11.61 -6.74
C ARG A 196 -5.90 11.61 -7.46
N LEU A 197 -5.61 10.58 -8.24
CA LEU A 197 -4.33 10.40 -8.92
C LEU A 197 -4.35 10.89 -10.37
N PHE A 198 -5.42 10.59 -11.11
CA PHE A 198 -5.39 10.57 -12.57
C PHE A 198 -6.48 11.39 -13.26
N ARG A 199 -7.39 12.03 -12.52
CA ARG A 199 -8.53 12.77 -13.11
C ARG A 199 -8.11 13.81 -14.15
N SER A 200 -7.01 14.52 -13.91
CA SER A 200 -6.50 15.54 -14.83
C SER A 200 -5.97 14.99 -16.16
N PHE A 201 -5.71 13.69 -16.24
CA PHE A 201 -5.21 12.99 -17.43
C PHE A 201 -6.33 12.33 -18.26
N VAL A 202 -7.58 12.36 -17.77
CA VAL A 202 -8.75 11.84 -18.50
C VAL A 202 -9.28 12.94 -19.41
N PRO A 203 -9.42 12.74 -20.74
CA PRO A 203 -9.96 13.73 -21.66
C PRO A 203 -11.35 14.21 -21.24
N GLY A 204 -11.59 15.52 -21.28
CA GLY A 204 -12.86 16.14 -20.89
C GLY A 204 -12.98 16.47 -19.38
N ASN A 205 -12.07 16.00 -18.53
CA ASN A 205 -12.11 16.23 -17.08
C ASN A 205 -11.07 17.29 -16.62
N GLN A 206 -10.60 18.16 -17.50
CA GLN A 206 -9.70 19.24 -17.09
C GLN A 206 -10.42 20.19 -16.13
N THR A 207 -10.21 20.04 -14.84
CA THR A 207 -10.63 21.03 -13.85
C THR A 207 -9.77 22.27 -14.00
N LYS A 208 -10.40 23.43 -14.21
CA LYS A 208 -9.72 24.72 -14.02
C LYS A 208 -9.18 24.73 -12.60
N GLU A 209 -7.87 24.86 -12.43
CA GLU A 209 -7.28 25.11 -11.11
C GLU A 209 -7.98 26.32 -10.49
N ASP A 210 -8.45 26.16 -9.26
CA ASP A 210 -9.06 27.23 -8.51
C ASP A 210 -7.94 28.20 -8.05
N PRO A 211 -7.83 29.40 -8.63
CA PRO A 211 -6.74 30.33 -8.32
C PRO A 211 -6.74 30.81 -6.87
N TRP A 212 -7.85 30.53 -6.12
CA TRP A 212 -8.06 31.04 -4.78
C TRP A 212 -7.57 30.10 -3.66
N LYS A 213 -7.19 28.85 -3.98
CA LYS A 213 -6.77 27.89 -2.95
C LYS A 213 -5.44 28.25 -2.26
N GLY A 214 -4.50 28.84 -2.98
CA GLY A 214 -3.24 29.32 -2.40
C GLY A 214 -3.40 30.50 -1.45
N SER A 215 -4.19 31.48 -1.84
CA SER A 215 -4.39 32.73 -1.09
C SER A 215 -5.13 32.57 0.23
N ILE A 216 -6.03 31.60 0.35
CA ILE A 216 -6.78 31.33 1.59
C ILE A 216 -5.89 30.66 2.64
N LEU A 217 -4.97 29.78 2.21
CA LEU A 217 -4.02 29.11 3.11
C LEU A 217 -3.01 30.09 3.71
N ASP A 218 -2.49 31.02 2.93
CA ASP A 218 -1.57 32.06 3.40
C ASP A 218 -2.23 32.93 4.48
N LEU A 219 -3.48 33.31 4.29
CA LEU A 219 -4.24 34.11 5.25
C LEU A 219 -4.48 33.37 6.58
N VAL A 220 -4.85 32.08 6.50
CA VAL A 220 -5.08 31.23 7.68
C VAL A 220 -3.78 31.01 8.46
N MET A 221 -2.63 30.92 7.77
CA MET A 221 -1.32 30.73 8.39
C MET A 221 -0.86 31.98 9.16
N GLU A 222 -1.12 33.18 8.62
CA GLU A 222 -0.78 34.43 9.27
C GLU A 222 -1.61 34.63 10.54
N ASP A 223 -2.91 34.44 10.47
CA ASP A 223 -3.83 34.52 11.63
C ASP A 223 -3.48 33.51 12.72
N ALA A 224 -3.10 32.28 12.33
CA ALA A 224 -2.74 31.23 13.27
C ALA A 224 -1.39 31.48 13.97
N GLN A 225 -0.42 32.11 13.30
CA GLN A 225 0.84 32.53 13.94
C GLN A 225 0.64 33.64 14.95
N ASP A 226 -0.27 34.55 14.68
CA ASP A 226 -0.61 35.63 15.64
C ASP A 226 -1.40 35.10 16.84
N LEU A 227 -2.31 34.14 16.62
CA LEU A 227 -3.01 33.44 17.70
C LEU A 227 -2.04 32.72 18.64
N LYS A 228 -1.02 32.04 18.08
CA LYS A 228 0.00 31.29 18.84
C LYS A 228 0.69 32.15 19.91
N LYS A 229 0.93 33.43 19.64
CA LYS A 229 1.59 34.37 20.59
C LYS A 229 0.79 34.59 21.88
N ASN A 230 -0.54 34.33 21.83
CA ASN A 230 -1.48 34.58 22.91
C ASN A 230 -1.96 33.31 23.63
N LEU A 231 -1.44 32.12 23.29
CA LEU A 231 -1.87 30.84 23.83
C LEU A 231 -0.92 30.32 24.91
N GLY A 232 -1.44 29.53 25.83
CA GLY A 232 -0.66 28.72 26.78
C GLY A 232 0.13 27.60 26.07
N ARG A 233 1.19 27.10 26.72
CA ARG A 233 2.18 26.18 26.11
C ARG A 233 1.55 24.92 25.49
N ALA A 234 0.58 24.28 26.17
CA ALA A 234 -0.13 23.11 25.66
C ALA A 234 -0.95 23.38 24.38
N ASP A 235 -1.55 24.60 24.30
CA ASP A 235 -2.33 25.00 23.14
C ASP A 235 -1.42 25.50 22.00
N GLN A 236 -0.23 26.02 22.32
CA GLN A 236 0.81 26.31 21.32
C GLN A 236 1.31 25.04 20.64
N ASP A 237 1.46 23.93 21.38
CA ASP A 237 1.88 22.64 20.85
C ASP A 237 0.82 22.07 19.90
N LYS A 238 -0.46 22.07 20.31
CA LYS A 238 -1.59 21.64 19.45
C LYS A 238 -1.72 22.51 18.18
N LEU A 239 -1.59 23.82 18.31
CA LEU A 239 -1.63 24.73 17.16
C LEU A 239 -0.43 24.50 16.24
N SER A 240 0.74 24.16 16.79
CA SER A 240 1.94 23.82 16.01
C SER A 240 1.75 22.55 15.20
N GLU A 241 1.20 21.49 15.80
CA GLU A 241 0.83 20.24 15.09
C GLU A 241 -0.20 20.52 13.98
N TYR A 242 -1.20 21.35 14.25
CA TYR A 242 -2.18 21.76 13.25
C TYR A 242 -1.53 22.53 12.10
N LEU A 243 -0.65 23.49 12.38
CA LEU A 243 0.07 24.27 11.37
C LEU A 243 1.05 23.41 10.56
N GLU A 244 1.67 22.40 11.19
CA GLU A 244 2.54 21.45 10.51
C GLU A 244 1.75 20.52 9.58
N SER A 245 0.54 20.12 9.97
CA SER A 245 -0.37 19.38 9.10
C SER A 245 -0.83 20.23 7.91
N ILE A 246 -1.13 21.52 8.11
CA ILE A 246 -1.43 22.46 7.02
C ILE A 246 -0.21 22.66 6.10
N ARG A 247 0.99 22.84 6.63
CA ARG A 247 2.23 22.92 5.84
C ARG A 247 2.49 21.67 5.02
N SER A 248 2.14 20.50 5.55
CA SER A 248 2.24 19.25 4.79
C SER A 248 1.25 19.22 3.61
N VAL A 249 0.08 19.85 3.77
CA VAL A 249 -0.90 20.04 2.69
C VAL A 249 -0.41 21.10 1.69
N GLU A 250 0.18 22.20 2.14
CA GLU A 250 0.80 23.21 1.27
C GLU A 250 1.95 22.64 0.45
N LYS A 251 2.86 21.88 1.07
CA LYS A 251 3.92 21.17 0.33
C LYS A 251 3.35 20.26 -0.74
N ARG A 252 2.19 19.64 -0.50
CA ARG A 252 1.49 18.80 -1.49
C ARG A 252 0.86 19.63 -2.63
N ILE A 253 0.35 20.82 -2.33
CA ILE A 253 -0.26 21.74 -3.32
C ILE A 253 0.82 22.47 -4.12
N SER A 254 1.91 22.88 -3.48
CA SER A 254 2.99 23.70 -4.08
C SER A 254 4.09 22.87 -4.74
N ASN A 255 3.98 21.54 -4.76
CA ASN A 255 5.00 20.70 -5.37
C ASN A 255 4.82 20.62 -6.91
N ASP A 256 4.84 21.81 -7.55
CA ASP A 256 4.71 21.93 -9.01
C ASP A 256 5.80 21.14 -9.75
N ALA A 257 7.00 21.02 -9.18
CA ALA A 257 8.08 20.21 -9.75
C ALA A 257 7.74 18.72 -9.76
N ASN A 258 7.08 18.20 -8.73
CA ASN A 258 6.63 16.80 -8.71
C ASN A 258 5.41 16.59 -9.61
N LYS A 259 4.52 17.55 -9.74
CA LYS A 259 3.41 17.49 -10.70
C LYS A 259 3.92 17.47 -12.15
N GLU A 260 4.91 18.32 -12.47
CA GLU A 260 5.54 18.33 -13.82
C GLU A 260 6.28 17.01 -14.07
N LYS A 261 7.03 16.50 -13.09
CA LYS A 261 7.72 15.20 -13.17
C LYS A 261 6.72 14.07 -13.35
N PHE A 262 5.64 14.06 -12.56
CA PHE A 262 4.57 13.07 -12.67
C PHE A 262 3.89 13.13 -14.03
N ALA A 263 3.53 14.32 -14.53
CA ALA A 263 2.94 14.49 -15.84
C ALA A 263 3.88 13.98 -16.96
N ALA A 264 5.20 14.18 -16.81
CA ALA A 264 6.19 13.68 -17.76
C ALA A 264 6.33 12.15 -17.75
N ASN A 265 5.99 11.49 -16.64
CA ASN A 265 5.98 10.03 -16.52
C ASN A 265 4.78 9.37 -17.18
N ILE A 266 3.70 10.11 -17.50
CA ILE A 266 2.53 9.57 -18.19
C ILE A 266 2.86 9.32 -19.65
N THR A 267 3.42 8.16 -19.92
CA THR A 267 3.74 7.70 -21.29
C THR A 267 2.45 7.32 -22.04
N PRO A 268 2.49 7.18 -23.37
CA PRO A 268 1.35 6.70 -24.15
C PRO A 268 0.81 5.32 -23.68
N ASP A 269 1.69 4.46 -23.17
CA ASP A 269 1.30 3.14 -22.64
C ASP A 269 0.55 3.29 -21.31
N ILE A 270 1.07 4.11 -20.40
CA ILE A 270 0.39 4.47 -19.15
C ILE A 270 -0.95 5.14 -19.46
N GLN A 271 -0.99 6.05 -20.42
CA GLN A 271 -2.22 6.73 -20.82
C GLN A 271 -3.29 5.74 -21.32
N ARG A 272 -2.92 4.76 -22.13
CA ARG A 272 -3.87 3.72 -22.60
C ARG A 272 -4.43 2.89 -21.44
N GLU A 273 -3.55 2.45 -20.54
CA GLU A 273 -3.97 1.67 -19.38
C GLU A 273 -4.84 2.49 -18.42
N LEU A 274 -4.50 3.77 -18.25
CA LEU A 274 -5.27 4.73 -17.46
C LEU A 274 -6.71 4.87 -17.98
N LEU A 275 -6.87 5.01 -19.30
CA LEU A 275 -8.19 5.09 -19.94
C LEU A 275 -8.95 3.78 -19.80
N ARG A 276 -8.28 2.62 -19.92
CA ARG A 276 -8.90 1.31 -19.70
C ARG A 276 -9.41 1.15 -18.26
N VAL A 277 -8.58 1.49 -17.28
CA VAL A 277 -8.99 1.41 -15.85
C VAL A 277 -10.12 2.40 -15.57
N ASN A 278 -10.07 3.62 -16.13
CA ASN A 278 -11.17 4.58 -15.99
C ASN A 278 -12.49 4.03 -16.55
N GLN A 279 -12.47 3.42 -17.74
CA GLN A 279 -13.64 2.80 -18.33
C GLN A 279 -14.18 1.67 -17.46
N ASN A 280 -13.34 0.78 -16.98
CA ASN A 280 -13.76 -0.31 -16.10
C ASN A 280 -14.40 0.22 -14.80
N ILE A 281 -13.90 1.35 -14.26
CA ILE A 281 -14.50 2.00 -13.10
C ILE A 281 -15.86 2.61 -13.44
N ASP A 282 -16.02 3.22 -14.64
CA ASP A 282 -17.31 3.77 -15.09
C ASP A 282 -18.36 2.68 -15.30
N GLU A 283 -17.94 1.48 -15.76
CA GLU A 283 -18.81 0.32 -15.97
C GLU A 283 -19.09 -0.43 -14.65
N TYR A 284 -18.25 -0.26 -13.65
CA TYR A 284 -18.44 -0.91 -12.34
C TYR A 284 -19.64 -0.33 -11.61
N VAL A 285 -20.60 -1.19 -11.32
CA VAL A 285 -21.77 -0.86 -10.48
C VAL A 285 -21.61 -1.56 -9.14
N GLU A 286 -21.40 -0.77 -8.08
CA GLU A 286 -21.45 -1.32 -6.72
C GLU A 286 -22.90 -1.75 -6.43
N VAL A 287 -23.16 -3.05 -6.53
CA VAL A 287 -24.45 -3.60 -6.17
C VAL A 287 -24.64 -3.44 -4.66
N TYR A 288 -25.54 -2.58 -4.26
CA TYR A 288 -25.84 -2.34 -2.84
C TYR A 288 -26.26 -3.67 -2.18
N GLY A 289 -25.45 -4.15 -1.23
CA GLY A 289 -25.62 -5.49 -0.66
C GLY A 289 -25.00 -6.61 -1.51
N GLY A 290 -24.31 -6.29 -2.59
CA GLY A 290 -23.52 -7.23 -3.38
C GLY A 290 -22.43 -7.89 -2.51
N VAL A 291 -22.37 -9.21 -2.60
CA VAL A 291 -21.44 -10.01 -1.79
C VAL A 291 -20.10 -10.13 -2.46
N ASP A 292 -20.07 -10.24 -3.80
CA ASP A 292 -18.83 -10.40 -4.57
C ASP A 292 -18.07 -9.08 -4.67
N VAL A 293 -16.89 -9.07 -4.09
CA VAL A 293 -15.97 -7.93 -4.07
C VAL A 293 -14.77 -8.11 -4.99
N THR A 294 -14.77 -9.14 -5.82
CA THR A 294 -13.62 -9.48 -6.67
C THR A 294 -13.29 -8.37 -7.64
N GLU A 295 -14.29 -7.82 -8.34
CA GLU A 295 -14.10 -6.73 -9.30
C GLU A 295 -13.60 -5.45 -8.61
N LYS A 296 -14.26 -5.04 -7.52
CA LYS A 296 -13.81 -3.90 -6.71
C LYS A 296 -12.36 -4.04 -6.26
N THR A 297 -12.00 -5.23 -5.77
CA THR A 297 -10.64 -5.54 -5.36
C THR A 297 -9.65 -5.35 -6.51
N ARG A 298 -9.96 -5.92 -7.68
CA ARG A 298 -9.08 -5.82 -8.86
C ARG A 298 -8.95 -4.40 -9.39
N LEU A 299 -10.02 -3.61 -9.37
CA LEU A 299 -9.96 -2.19 -9.72
C LEU A 299 -9.02 -1.42 -8.79
N MET A 300 -9.10 -1.63 -7.46
CA MET A 300 -8.18 -1.01 -6.50
C MET A 300 -6.73 -1.45 -6.72
N LEU A 301 -6.49 -2.73 -7.01
CA LEU A 301 -5.14 -3.26 -7.31
C LEU A 301 -4.60 -2.72 -8.65
N ASP A 302 -5.46 -2.53 -9.67
CA ASP A 302 -5.09 -1.89 -10.93
C ASP A 302 -4.67 -0.41 -10.72
N ILE A 303 -5.39 0.32 -9.84
CA ILE A 303 -5.03 1.70 -9.48
C ILE A 303 -3.68 1.73 -8.75
N MET A 304 -3.41 0.77 -7.85
CA MET A 304 -2.11 0.63 -7.20
C MET A 304 -0.99 0.35 -8.21
N ALA A 305 -1.22 -0.53 -9.17
CA ALA A 305 -0.26 -0.83 -10.23
C ALA A 305 0.03 0.40 -11.11
N LEU A 306 -1.00 1.16 -11.47
CA LEU A 306 -0.87 2.43 -12.18
C LEU A 306 -0.09 3.47 -11.37
N ALA A 307 -0.34 3.57 -10.05
CA ALA A 307 0.39 4.48 -9.17
C ALA A 307 1.90 4.15 -9.13
N PHE A 308 2.25 2.87 -9.10
CA PHE A 308 3.64 2.42 -9.18
C PHE A 308 4.26 2.65 -10.55
N TRP A 309 3.52 2.35 -11.62
CA TRP A 309 4.03 2.51 -12.99
C TRP A 309 4.28 3.97 -13.37
N SER A 310 3.39 4.87 -12.94
CA SER A 310 3.52 6.31 -13.16
C SER A 310 4.46 7.02 -12.17
N ASP A 311 4.98 6.30 -11.16
CA ASP A 311 5.74 6.86 -10.02
C ASP A 311 4.94 7.94 -9.25
N ALA A 312 3.60 7.79 -9.21
CA ALA A 312 2.74 8.65 -8.41
C ALA A 312 2.99 8.46 -6.91
N SER A 313 3.29 7.23 -6.52
CA SER A 313 3.77 6.84 -5.20
C SER A 313 4.64 5.60 -5.30
N ARG A 314 5.54 5.40 -4.34
CA ARG A 314 6.39 4.20 -4.21
C ARG A 314 6.02 3.35 -3.01
N VAL A 315 5.04 3.79 -2.24
CA VAL A 315 4.59 3.11 -1.01
C VAL A 315 3.07 3.00 -1.01
N THR A 316 2.55 1.81 -0.77
CA THR A 316 1.11 1.62 -0.64
C THR A 316 0.77 0.55 0.39
N THR A 317 -0.37 0.72 1.06
CA THR A 317 -0.98 -0.32 1.90
C THR A 317 -2.35 -0.69 1.35
N PHE A 318 -2.73 -1.95 1.48
CA PHE A 318 -4.05 -2.44 1.10
C PHE A 318 -4.62 -3.38 2.15
N MET A 319 -5.80 -3.06 2.69
CA MET A 319 -6.52 -3.91 3.62
C MET A 319 -7.70 -4.60 2.91
N PHE A 320 -7.64 -5.93 2.74
CA PHE A 320 -8.77 -6.73 2.22
C PHE A 320 -10.00 -6.68 3.13
N GLY A 321 -9.80 -6.37 4.39
CA GLY A 321 -10.84 -6.16 5.38
C GLY A 321 -10.29 -5.55 6.65
N ASN A 322 -11.18 -5.08 7.52
CA ASN A 322 -10.79 -4.68 8.87
C ASN A 322 -10.37 -5.91 9.68
N SER A 323 -9.66 -5.73 10.78
CA SER A 323 -9.10 -6.78 11.61
C SER A 323 -10.10 -7.89 11.99
N VAL A 324 -11.32 -7.51 12.38
CA VAL A 324 -12.44 -8.43 12.65
C VAL A 324 -13.39 -8.38 11.45
N SER A 325 -12.97 -8.94 10.31
CA SER A 325 -13.78 -8.86 9.09
C SER A 325 -14.90 -9.89 9.11
N ASN A 326 -16.13 -9.38 9.19
CA ASN A 326 -17.34 -10.16 9.02
C ASN A 326 -17.83 -10.16 7.55
N ARG A 327 -16.94 -9.90 6.59
CA ARG A 327 -17.29 -9.94 5.17
C ARG A 327 -17.85 -11.31 4.80
N ASN A 328 -18.95 -11.31 4.07
CA ASN A 328 -19.58 -12.52 3.58
C ASN A 328 -18.90 -12.99 2.29
N PHE A 329 -18.58 -14.28 2.20
CA PHE A 329 -17.91 -14.89 1.06
C PHE A 329 -18.79 -15.93 0.33
N ARG A 330 -20.12 -15.82 0.45
CA ARG A 330 -21.07 -16.72 -0.24
C ARG A 330 -21.02 -16.68 -1.76
N PHE A 331 -20.31 -15.71 -2.34
CA PHE A 331 -20.06 -15.68 -3.78
C PHE A 331 -19.00 -16.74 -4.22
N LEU A 332 -18.26 -17.30 -3.27
CA LEU A 332 -17.39 -18.44 -3.52
C LEU A 332 -18.21 -19.73 -3.41
N ASP A 333 -18.07 -20.61 -4.40
CA ASP A 333 -18.75 -21.90 -4.39
C ASP A 333 -18.39 -22.71 -3.14
N GLY A 334 -19.39 -23.25 -2.46
CA GLY A 334 -19.26 -24.03 -1.24
C GLY A 334 -18.86 -23.21 0.02
N VAL A 335 -19.03 -21.87 0.01
CA VAL A 335 -18.85 -21.00 1.21
C VAL A 335 -20.19 -20.44 1.64
N ASN A 336 -20.57 -20.65 2.93
CA ASN A 336 -21.90 -20.33 3.42
C ASN A 336 -21.96 -19.24 4.52
N GLY A 337 -20.82 -18.56 4.80
CA GLY A 337 -20.79 -17.65 5.92
C GLY A 337 -19.87 -16.43 5.72
N ASN A 338 -19.63 -15.75 6.82
CA ASN A 338 -18.70 -14.64 6.91
C ASN A 338 -17.31 -15.11 7.35
N HIS A 339 -16.28 -14.37 6.92
CA HIS A 339 -14.88 -14.72 7.13
C HIS A 339 -14.52 -14.93 8.60
N HIS A 340 -14.92 -14.01 9.50
CA HIS A 340 -14.57 -14.10 10.92
C HIS A 340 -15.19 -15.34 11.59
N SER A 341 -16.47 -15.61 11.35
CA SER A 341 -17.11 -16.81 11.93
C SER A 341 -16.50 -18.12 11.40
N ILE A 342 -16.15 -18.14 10.10
CA ILE A 342 -15.53 -19.30 9.45
C ILE A 342 -14.07 -19.48 9.94
N SER A 343 -13.34 -18.42 10.26
CA SER A 343 -11.98 -18.51 10.77
C SER A 343 -11.90 -19.22 12.14
N HIS A 344 -13.00 -19.23 12.90
CA HIS A 344 -13.17 -20.06 14.09
C HIS A 344 -13.65 -21.47 13.75
N HIS A 345 -12.95 -22.14 12.85
CA HIS A 345 -13.34 -23.41 12.22
C HIS A 345 -13.45 -24.59 13.21
N MET A 346 -12.84 -24.51 14.38
CA MET A 346 -12.87 -25.53 15.45
C MET A 346 -12.51 -26.94 14.90
N GLU A 347 -11.65 -27.00 13.90
CA GLU A 347 -11.21 -28.21 13.17
C GLU A 347 -12.37 -29.02 12.54
N LYS A 348 -13.54 -28.38 12.29
CA LYS A 348 -14.65 -29.02 11.59
C LYS A 348 -14.38 -29.05 10.09
N PRO A 349 -14.44 -30.24 9.43
CA PRO A 349 -14.02 -30.37 8.02
C PRO A 349 -14.72 -29.39 7.07
N GLU A 350 -16.04 -29.18 7.24
CA GLU A 350 -16.80 -28.30 6.36
C GLU A 350 -16.38 -26.84 6.51
N THR A 351 -16.27 -26.34 7.75
CA THR A 351 -15.88 -24.95 8.05
C THR A 351 -14.42 -24.72 7.66
N LEU A 352 -13.56 -25.72 7.84
CA LEU A 352 -12.17 -25.67 7.43
C LEU A 352 -12.02 -25.55 5.91
N GLU A 353 -12.83 -26.30 5.15
CA GLU A 353 -12.86 -26.21 3.69
C GLU A 353 -13.29 -24.82 3.21
N GLU A 354 -14.32 -24.24 3.83
CA GLU A 354 -14.74 -22.86 3.55
C GLU A 354 -13.61 -21.86 3.83
N TYR A 355 -12.89 -22.00 4.95
CA TYR A 355 -11.78 -21.15 5.34
C TYR A 355 -10.61 -21.23 4.36
N ILE A 356 -10.27 -22.42 3.89
CA ILE A 356 -9.24 -22.63 2.87
C ILE A 356 -9.62 -21.92 1.56
N ARG A 357 -10.88 -22.01 1.13
CA ARG A 357 -11.37 -21.34 -0.08
C ARG A 357 -11.33 -19.83 0.02
N ILE A 358 -11.71 -19.28 1.18
CA ILE A 358 -11.61 -17.82 1.43
C ILE A 358 -10.15 -17.35 1.37
N THR A 359 -9.23 -18.11 1.99
CA THR A 359 -7.80 -17.79 1.93
C THR A 359 -7.28 -17.87 0.50
N ALA A 360 -7.62 -18.92 -0.24
CA ALA A 360 -7.21 -19.10 -1.64
C ALA A 360 -7.69 -17.92 -2.51
N TRP A 361 -8.93 -17.43 -2.32
CA TRP A 361 -9.42 -16.26 -3.01
C TRP A 361 -8.54 -15.00 -2.73
N HIS A 362 -8.12 -14.77 -1.50
CA HIS A 362 -7.22 -13.66 -1.18
C HIS A 362 -5.87 -13.80 -1.90
N ILE A 363 -5.34 -15.04 -1.94
CA ILE A 363 -4.09 -15.33 -2.66
C ILE A 363 -4.27 -15.18 -4.17
N GLU A 364 -5.43 -15.50 -4.74
CA GLU A 364 -5.73 -15.21 -6.15
C GLU A 364 -5.70 -13.71 -6.46
N GLN A 365 -6.23 -12.86 -5.57
CA GLN A 365 -6.16 -11.41 -5.77
C GLN A 365 -4.72 -10.89 -5.61
N TYR A 366 -3.95 -11.47 -4.69
CA TYR A 366 -2.52 -11.16 -4.58
C TYR A 366 -1.75 -11.60 -5.84
N ALA A 367 -2.01 -12.80 -6.34
CA ALA A 367 -1.43 -13.30 -7.60
C ALA A 367 -1.81 -12.40 -8.81
N TYR A 368 -3.07 -11.95 -8.87
CA TYR A 368 -3.52 -10.96 -9.86
C TYR A 368 -2.64 -9.70 -9.83
N PHE A 369 -2.40 -9.12 -8.66
CA PHE A 369 -1.58 -7.92 -8.51
C PHE A 369 -0.13 -8.16 -8.93
N LEU A 370 0.49 -9.27 -8.49
CA LEU A 370 1.85 -9.61 -8.89
C LEU A 370 1.97 -9.82 -10.40
N ASN A 371 1.02 -10.53 -11.03
CA ASN A 371 1.00 -10.71 -12.48
C ASN A 371 0.84 -9.39 -13.23
N LYS A 372 0.02 -8.47 -12.71
CA LYS A 372 -0.11 -7.12 -13.26
C LYS A 372 1.24 -6.40 -13.25
N LEU A 373 1.93 -6.36 -12.11
CA LEU A 373 3.25 -5.75 -12.00
C LEU A 373 4.29 -6.46 -12.89
N LYS A 374 4.24 -7.78 -13.00
CA LYS A 374 5.14 -8.57 -13.85
C LYS A 374 4.94 -8.31 -15.34
N SER A 375 3.72 -7.99 -15.76
CA SER A 375 3.40 -7.66 -17.16
C SER A 375 3.95 -6.31 -17.62
N ILE A 376 4.25 -5.40 -16.69
CA ILE A 376 4.72 -4.05 -16.97
C ILE A 376 6.24 -4.04 -17.07
N LYS A 377 6.77 -3.63 -18.24
CA LYS A 377 8.21 -3.57 -18.49
C LYS A 377 8.81 -2.25 -17.99
N GLU A 378 9.98 -2.35 -17.39
CA GLU A 378 10.79 -1.24 -16.88
C GLU A 378 12.27 -1.44 -17.29
N GLY A 379 12.59 -1.04 -18.51
CA GLY A 379 13.87 -1.35 -19.13
C GLY A 379 14.02 -2.85 -19.44
N ASP A 380 15.07 -3.47 -18.91
CA ASP A 380 15.36 -4.91 -18.99
C ASP A 380 14.63 -5.73 -17.92
N LYS A 381 13.99 -5.06 -16.98
CA LYS A 381 13.26 -5.65 -15.85
C LYS A 381 11.75 -5.47 -16.01
N THR A 382 11.02 -5.95 -15.03
CA THR A 382 9.59 -5.68 -14.86
C THR A 382 9.37 -4.78 -13.64
N LEU A 383 8.17 -4.19 -13.55
CA LEU A 383 7.80 -3.42 -12.36
C LEU A 383 7.80 -4.30 -11.10
N LEU A 384 7.49 -5.61 -11.24
CA LEU A 384 7.59 -6.58 -10.15
C LEU A 384 9.06 -6.80 -9.72
N ASP A 385 10.01 -6.90 -10.66
CA ASP A 385 11.44 -7.03 -10.30
C ASP A 385 11.93 -5.84 -9.45
N ASN A 386 11.35 -4.65 -9.66
CA ASN A 386 11.67 -3.43 -8.92
C ASN A 386 10.70 -3.16 -7.75
N SER A 387 9.98 -4.17 -7.29
CA SER A 387 9.04 -4.05 -6.18
C SER A 387 9.33 -5.05 -5.06
N MET A 388 8.82 -4.73 -3.87
CA MET A 388 8.66 -5.63 -2.71
C MET A 388 7.19 -5.57 -2.29
N VAL A 389 6.45 -6.62 -2.58
CA VAL A 389 5.01 -6.72 -2.31
C VAL A 389 4.79 -7.75 -1.21
N MET A 390 4.60 -7.28 0.01
CA MET A 390 4.33 -8.15 1.15
C MET A 390 2.83 -8.46 1.23
N PHE A 391 2.48 -9.74 1.33
CA PHE A 391 1.16 -10.22 1.72
C PHE A 391 1.26 -10.88 3.09
N THR A 392 0.35 -10.55 4.00
CA THR A 392 0.36 -11.09 5.36
C THR A 392 -0.99 -11.03 6.03
N SER A 393 -1.12 -11.76 7.13
CA SER A 393 -2.14 -11.57 8.16
C SER A 393 -1.48 -11.26 9.51
N ASP A 394 -2.22 -10.63 10.40
CA ASP A 394 -1.81 -10.36 11.79
C ASP A 394 -1.93 -11.57 12.70
N LEU A 395 -2.56 -12.64 12.22
CA LEU A 395 -2.75 -13.92 12.88
C LEU A 395 -2.20 -15.05 12.00
N ARG A 396 -1.55 -16.04 12.64
CA ARG A 396 -1.23 -17.30 11.98
C ARG A 396 -2.49 -18.09 11.68
N ASP A 397 -3.39 -18.15 12.66
CA ASP A 397 -4.58 -19.01 12.65
C ASP A 397 -5.73 -18.27 13.35
N GLY A 398 -6.86 -18.17 12.65
CA GLY A 398 -8.04 -17.46 13.17
C GLY A 398 -8.69 -18.13 14.37
N ASN A 399 -8.53 -19.44 14.53
CA ASN A 399 -9.06 -20.18 15.65
C ASN A 399 -8.28 -19.94 16.95
N ARG A 400 -6.96 -19.72 16.85
CA ARG A 400 -6.04 -19.56 18.00
C ARG A 400 -5.57 -18.13 18.21
N HIS A 401 -5.78 -17.22 17.27
CA HIS A 401 -5.33 -15.82 17.31
C HIS A 401 -3.82 -15.67 17.64
N SER A 402 -2.98 -16.55 17.09
CA SER A 402 -1.55 -16.55 17.37
C SER A 402 -0.79 -15.56 16.50
N PRO A 403 0.03 -14.66 17.06
CA PRO A 403 0.92 -13.79 16.30
C PRO A 403 2.30 -14.42 16.01
N ARG A 404 2.46 -15.72 16.31
CA ARG A 404 3.68 -16.50 16.03
C ARG A 404 3.59 -17.15 14.68
N ASN A 405 4.72 -17.22 13.98
CA ASN A 405 4.83 -17.81 12.65
C ASN A 405 3.75 -17.28 11.70
N LEU A 406 3.75 -15.96 11.54
CA LEU A 406 2.76 -15.25 10.71
C LEU A 406 2.83 -15.72 9.25
N PRO A 407 1.70 -15.75 8.54
CA PRO A 407 1.66 -16.08 7.12
C PRO A 407 2.22 -14.90 6.31
N ILE A 408 3.44 -15.03 5.80
CA ILE A 408 4.11 -13.95 5.09
C ILE A 408 4.63 -14.44 3.74
N ILE A 409 4.29 -13.68 2.70
CA ILE A 409 4.84 -13.81 1.35
C ILE A 409 5.38 -12.45 0.94
N VAL A 410 6.55 -12.43 0.30
CA VAL A 410 7.09 -11.23 -0.34
C VAL A 410 7.27 -11.52 -1.81
N GLY A 411 6.49 -10.85 -2.67
CA GLY A 411 6.62 -10.90 -4.12
C GLY A 411 7.52 -9.79 -4.66
N GLY A 412 8.29 -10.12 -5.70
CA GLY A 412 9.21 -9.18 -6.34
C GLY A 412 10.63 -9.22 -5.78
N LYS A 413 11.58 -8.71 -6.58
CA LYS A 413 13.01 -8.90 -6.34
C LYS A 413 13.71 -7.71 -5.70
N GLY A 414 12.98 -6.66 -5.30
CA GLY A 414 13.57 -5.48 -4.66
C GLY A 414 14.71 -4.87 -5.50
N GLY A 415 14.52 -4.73 -6.81
CA GLY A 415 15.55 -4.26 -7.72
C GLY A 415 16.66 -5.28 -8.03
N GLY A 416 16.46 -6.55 -7.65
CA GLY A 416 17.43 -7.64 -7.78
C GLY A 416 18.21 -7.91 -6.52
N LYS A 417 17.86 -7.30 -5.39
CA LYS A 417 18.53 -7.48 -4.09
C LYS A 417 17.93 -8.62 -3.25
N LEU A 418 16.75 -9.14 -3.61
CA LEU A 418 16.11 -10.26 -2.92
C LEU A 418 16.28 -11.56 -3.71
N LYS A 419 16.58 -12.65 -3.00
CA LYS A 419 16.68 -14.03 -3.52
C LYS A 419 15.31 -14.69 -3.50
N THR A 420 14.49 -14.45 -4.50
CA THR A 420 13.15 -15.07 -4.63
C THR A 420 13.20 -16.53 -5.07
N GLY A 421 12.05 -17.18 -5.15
CA GLY A 421 11.91 -18.60 -5.56
C GLY A 421 12.15 -19.58 -4.40
N GLN A 422 11.98 -19.15 -3.15
CA GLN A 422 12.31 -19.95 -1.97
C GLN A 422 11.22 -19.91 -0.90
N ASN A 423 11.13 -21.01 -0.16
CA ASN A 423 10.50 -21.04 1.17
C ASN A 423 11.61 -21.03 2.22
N ILE A 424 11.59 -20.07 3.13
CA ILE A 424 12.60 -19.93 4.17
C ILE A 424 11.93 -20.01 5.54
N ILE A 425 12.36 -20.97 6.33
CA ILE A 425 11.91 -21.18 7.70
C ILE A 425 13.03 -20.68 8.62
N PHE A 426 12.79 -19.60 9.32
CA PHE A 426 13.72 -19.01 10.27
C PHE A 426 13.73 -19.76 11.61
N GLU A 427 14.55 -19.30 12.53
CA GLU A 427 14.44 -19.72 13.92
C GLU A 427 13.08 -19.29 14.48
N LYS A 428 12.54 -20.10 15.40
CA LYS A 428 11.24 -19.82 16.02
C LYS A 428 11.25 -18.45 16.69
N GLU A 429 10.16 -17.73 16.48
CA GLU A 429 9.94 -16.40 17.07
C GLU A 429 10.95 -15.33 16.59
N THR A 430 11.55 -15.49 15.41
CA THR A 430 12.32 -14.43 14.77
C THR A 430 11.44 -13.16 14.62
N PRO A 431 11.91 -11.99 15.08
CA PRO A 431 11.09 -10.78 15.02
C PRO A 431 10.66 -10.43 13.59
N LEU A 432 9.37 -10.16 13.39
CA LEU A 432 8.85 -9.63 12.12
C LEU A 432 9.58 -8.34 11.71
N ALA A 433 9.96 -7.53 12.68
CA ALA A 433 10.71 -6.29 12.49
C ALA A 433 12.04 -6.49 11.75
N ASN A 434 12.63 -7.71 11.79
CA ASN A 434 13.85 -8.02 11.03
C ASN A 434 13.59 -8.04 9.51
N LEU A 435 12.39 -8.47 9.08
CA LEU A 435 11.97 -8.35 7.68
C LEU A 435 11.87 -6.88 7.27
N TYR A 436 11.30 -6.03 8.12
CA TYR A 436 11.17 -4.60 7.84
C TYR A 436 12.54 -3.91 7.76
N MET A 437 13.48 -4.26 8.64
CA MET A 437 14.87 -3.80 8.52
C MET A 437 15.51 -4.22 7.20
N THR A 438 15.24 -5.46 6.75
CA THR A 438 15.75 -5.95 5.45
C THR A 438 15.12 -5.19 4.27
N MET A 439 13.84 -4.83 4.36
CA MET A 439 13.18 -4.01 3.33
C MET A 439 13.76 -2.59 3.28
N LEU A 440 14.05 -1.98 4.43
CA LEU A 440 14.72 -0.67 4.51
C LEU A 440 16.12 -0.72 3.88
N GLU A 441 16.94 -1.70 4.26
CA GLU A 441 18.28 -1.92 3.69
C GLU A 441 18.22 -2.14 2.17
N THR A 442 17.24 -2.92 1.69
CA THR A 442 16.99 -3.14 0.25
C THR A 442 16.73 -1.83 -0.49
N MET A 443 16.07 -0.86 0.16
CA MET A 443 15.81 0.48 -0.38
C MET A 443 16.95 1.47 -0.15
N ASN A 444 18.08 1.07 0.46
CA ASN A 444 19.18 1.91 0.91
C ASN A 444 18.72 2.99 1.93
N ILE A 445 17.76 2.65 2.78
CA ILE A 445 17.33 3.47 3.90
C ILE A 445 18.05 3.00 5.15
N GLU A 446 18.83 3.88 5.74
CA GLU A 446 19.62 3.60 6.94
C GLU A 446 18.79 3.89 8.19
N GLU A 447 18.42 2.83 8.91
CA GLU A 447 17.77 2.90 10.21
C GLU A 447 18.54 2.01 11.20
N ASN A 448 18.82 2.53 12.38
CA ASN A 448 19.55 1.75 13.39
C ASN A 448 18.69 0.62 13.99
N ARG A 449 17.39 0.83 14.04
CA ARG A 449 16.44 -0.11 14.63
C ARG A 449 15.01 0.21 14.21
N PHE A 450 14.21 -0.83 14.03
CA PHE A 450 12.76 -0.73 13.85
C PHE A 450 12.04 -1.70 14.81
N GLY A 451 11.04 -1.21 15.56
CA GLY A 451 10.29 -2.04 16.49
C GLY A 451 11.19 -2.84 17.45
N ASP A 452 10.97 -4.15 17.52
CA ASP A 452 11.74 -5.10 18.31
C ASP A 452 12.84 -5.83 17.50
N SER A 453 13.28 -5.25 16.36
CA SER A 453 14.28 -5.86 15.49
C SER A 453 15.58 -6.17 16.23
N THR A 454 16.21 -7.28 15.85
CA THR A 454 17.52 -7.74 16.32
C THR A 454 18.58 -7.72 15.21
N GLY A 455 18.19 -7.31 14.00
CA GLY A 455 19.03 -7.25 12.82
C GLY A 455 18.21 -7.39 11.54
N THR A 456 18.85 -7.77 10.44
CA THR A 456 18.24 -8.04 9.14
C THR A 456 18.19 -9.54 8.84
N LEU A 457 17.43 -9.94 7.81
CA LEU A 457 17.32 -11.32 7.35
C LEU A 457 18.26 -11.56 6.15
N SER A 458 19.56 -11.70 6.41
CA SER A 458 20.58 -11.82 5.35
C SER A 458 20.40 -13.05 4.42
N SER A 459 19.68 -14.08 4.85
CA SER A 459 19.40 -15.26 4.02
C SER A 459 18.48 -14.97 2.82
N ILE A 460 17.70 -13.89 2.85
CA ILE A 460 16.81 -13.49 1.75
C ILE A 460 17.41 -12.43 0.82
N THR A 461 18.57 -11.91 1.12
CA THR A 461 19.27 -10.91 0.28
C THR A 461 20.39 -11.55 -0.56
N VAL A 462 20.72 -10.90 -1.71
CA VAL A 462 21.78 -11.33 -2.64
C VAL A 462 23.16 -11.02 -2.08
#